data_30dae4ea1f894bad935e145d486d7bf7
#
_entry.id   30dae4ea1f894bad935e145d486d7bf7
#
_cell.length_a   1.000
_cell.length_b   1.000
_cell.length_c   1.000
_cell.angle_alpha   90.00
_cell.angle_beta   90.00
_cell.angle_gamma   90.00
#
_symmetry.space_group_name_H-M   'P 1'
#
loop_
_entity.id
_entity.type
_entity.pdbx_description
1 polymer ?
#
loop_
_entity_poly.entity_id
_entity_poly.type
_entity_poly.pdbx_seq_one_letter_code
_entity_poly.pdbx_strand_id
1 'polypeptide(L)'
;MIPSYLNPEGIHWTVYLGETVGLPNVCDMDCPTCVDDYFSSDNNLVVEDLRNKRASNWKFPEDWEFKEDWKLSIKRFFSKRKESIISFVFTGRGDPLFYIPVIKAYMQVYRDLGIKGHGVINTSGSLLTKDMLFSLKDFGINEIVINPLASNFNSYDKISLVKKEMDVSVETPLIPHCRDNIFSMLPIIENIGVKNLILSFAELYSTNGVNKMHRYTGESPEIIKQNGMSFVDDKKIGKEIKEEVLKKRYSYPVYITKANILI
;
A
#
# COMPACT_ATOMS: atom_id res chain seq x y z
N MET A 1 -12.12 -2.24 -15.90
CA MET A 1 -11.80 -3.62 -15.38
C MET A 1 -11.34 -3.42 -13.94
N ILE A 2 -11.95 -4.12 -12.98
CA ILE A 2 -11.56 -4.03 -11.55
C ILE A 2 -10.11 -4.51 -11.45
N PRO A 3 -9.21 -3.81 -10.74
CA PRO A 3 -7.85 -4.28 -10.49
C PRO A 3 -7.87 -5.69 -9.91
N SER A 4 -6.95 -6.53 -10.34
CA SER A 4 -6.94 -7.95 -9.93
C SER A 4 -6.93 -8.12 -8.41
N TYR A 5 -6.19 -7.27 -7.69
CA TYR A 5 -6.08 -7.26 -6.23
C TYR A 5 -7.28 -6.65 -5.50
N LEU A 6 -8.24 -6.05 -6.23
CA LEU A 6 -9.53 -5.56 -5.70
C LEU A 6 -10.71 -6.41 -6.17
N ASN A 7 -10.47 -7.43 -7.01
CA ASN A 7 -11.53 -8.29 -7.52
C ASN A 7 -11.97 -9.28 -6.43
N PRO A 8 -13.22 -9.21 -5.92
CA PRO A 8 -13.68 -10.14 -4.88
C PRO A 8 -13.74 -11.61 -5.32
N GLU A 9 -13.77 -11.88 -6.65
CA GLU A 9 -13.75 -13.22 -7.22
C GLU A 9 -12.32 -13.72 -7.48
N GLY A 10 -11.31 -12.85 -7.30
CA GLY A 10 -9.91 -13.19 -7.47
C GLY A 10 -9.31 -13.85 -6.24
N ILE A 11 -8.21 -14.56 -6.45
CA ILE A 11 -7.35 -15.04 -5.37
C ILE A 11 -6.22 -14.03 -5.18
N HIS A 12 -6.10 -13.54 -3.94
CA HIS A 12 -5.05 -12.61 -3.56
C HIS A 12 -4.17 -13.27 -2.51
N TRP A 13 -2.88 -13.25 -2.75
CA TRP A 13 -1.89 -13.61 -1.75
C TRP A 13 -1.18 -12.35 -1.30
N THR A 14 -1.51 -11.89 -0.09
CA THR A 14 -0.88 -10.71 0.48
C THR A 14 0.28 -11.12 1.36
N VAL A 15 1.45 -10.54 1.09
CA VAL A 15 2.65 -10.68 1.90
C VAL A 15 2.82 -9.39 2.69
N TYR A 16 2.63 -9.49 4.00
CA TYR A 16 2.95 -8.41 4.92
C TYR A 16 4.44 -8.47 5.25
N LEU A 17 5.17 -7.45 4.83
CA LEU A 17 6.62 -7.34 5.06
C LEU A 17 6.91 -6.78 6.46
N GLY A 18 8.15 -6.92 6.92
CA GLY A 18 8.55 -6.56 8.27
C GLY A 18 8.48 -7.75 9.24
N GLU A 19 7.85 -7.61 10.38
CA GLU A 19 7.82 -8.63 11.46
C GLU A 19 7.26 -9.98 11.00
N THR A 20 6.31 -10.01 10.08
CA THR A 20 5.72 -11.26 9.56
C THR A 20 6.73 -12.11 8.78
N VAL A 21 7.78 -11.50 8.28
CA VAL A 21 8.89 -12.18 7.59
C VAL A 21 10.17 -12.20 8.43
N GLY A 22 10.03 -11.98 9.74
CA GLY A 22 11.14 -12.03 10.69
C GLY A 22 12.09 -10.84 10.64
N LEU A 23 11.63 -9.70 10.10
CA LEU A 23 12.40 -8.46 9.99
C LEU A 23 11.72 -7.34 10.77
N PRO A 24 12.45 -6.33 11.26
CA PRO A 24 11.83 -5.17 11.89
C PRO A 24 11.02 -4.36 10.87
N ASN A 25 10.00 -3.63 11.33
CA ASN A 25 9.27 -2.71 10.50
C ASN A 25 10.11 -1.46 10.22
N VAL A 26 10.35 -1.15 8.95
CA VAL A 26 11.19 -0.02 8.51
C VAL A 26 10.41 0.84 7.54
N CYS A 27 10.36 2.13 7.80
CA CYS A 27 9.76 3.13 6.94
C CYS A 27 10.47 4.47 7.12
N ASP A 28 10.57 5.25 6.06
CA ASP A 28 11.11 6.60 6.05
C ASP A 28 10.02 7.69 6.09
N MET A 29 8.74 7.27 6.18
CA MET A 29 7.58 8.16 6.15
C MET A 29 6.83 8.18 7.48
N ASP A 30 6.16 9.31 7.74
CA ASP A 30 5.26 9.50 8.88
C ASP A 30 3.82 9.75 8.40
N CYS A 31 3.16 8.69 7.93
CA CYS A 31 1.80 8.80 7.45
C CYS A 31 0.81 9.03 8.59
N PRO A 32 -0.16 9.95 8.45
CA PRO A 32 -1.16 10.19 9.49
C PRO A 32 -2.06 8.99 9.79
N THR A 33 -2.17 8.05 8.84
CA THR A 33 -2.95 6.79 8.96
C THR A 33 -2.06 5.57 9.13
N CYS A 34 -0.83 5.73 9.64
CA CYS A 34 0.10 4.63 9.73
C CYS A 34 -0.35 3.55 10.72
N VAL A 35 -0.43 2.32 10.26
CA VAL A 35 -0.81 1.16 11.08
C VAL A 35 0.26 0.78 12.12
N ASP A 36 1.52 1.20 11.94
CA ASP A 36 2.60 0.91 12.89
C ASP A 36 2.43 1.60 14.24
N ASP A 37 1.68 2.69 14.29
CA ASP A 37 1.35 3.38 15.55
C ASP A 37 0.45 2.52 16.45
N TYR A 38 -0.15 1.48 15.89
CA TYR A 38 -1.00 0.53 16.61
C TYR A 38 -0.23 -0.44 17.51
N PHE A 39 0.97 -0.83 17.11
CA PHE A 39 1.67 -1.96 17.73
C PHE A 39 2.83 -1.57 18.64
N SER A 40 3.11 -0.28 18.79
CA SER A 40 4.05 0.18 19.80
C SER A 40 3.38 0.15 21.17
N SER A 41 3.66 -0.90 21.94
CA SER A 41 3.20 -1.05 23.33
C SER A 41 3.85 -0.06 24.30
N ASP A 42 4.88 0.65 23.88
CA ASP A 42 5.59 1.62 24.70
C ASP A 42 5.00 3.01 24.53
N ASN A 43 4.13 3.36 25.47
CA ASN A 43 3.41 4.63 25.54
C ASN A 43 4.31 5.90 25.66
N ASN A 44 5.64 5.78 25.66
CA ASN A 44 6.55 6.88 25.93
C ASN A 44 7.64 7.11 24.87
N LEU A 45 7.72 6.31 23.81
CA LEU A 45 8.66 6.57 22.73
C LEU A 45 7.93 7.24 21.58
N VAL A 46 8.42 8.39 21.17
CA VAL A 46 7.98 9.05 19.93
C VAL A 46 8.36 8.11 18.79
N VAL A 47 7.36 7.37 18.31
CA VAL A 47 7.52 6.30 17.29
C VAL A 47 8.18 6.85 16.03
N GLU A 48 7.97 8.11 15.72
CA GLU A 48 8.57 8.87 14.64
C GLU A 48 10.12 8.85 14.67
N ASP A 49 10.73 9.12 15.83
CA ASP A 49 12.19 9.10 16.00
C ASP A 49 12.81 7.71 15.79
N LEU A 50 12.07 6.64 16.10
CA LEU A 50 12.55 5.27 15.91
C LEU A 50 12.48 4.83 14.45
N ARG A 51 11.45 5.26 13.70
CA ARG A 51 11.32 4.91 12.28
C ARG A 51 12.38 5.60 11.44
N ASN A 52 12.52 6.91 11.57
CA ASN A 52 13.52 7.69 10.83
C ASN A 52 14.95 7.24 11.18
N LYS A 53 15.24 6.92 12.45
CA LYS A 53 16.52 6.34 12.85
C LYS A 53 16.72 4.93 12.29
N ARG A 54 15.67 4.11 12.22
CA ARG A 54 15.75 2.77 11.61
C ARG A 54 15.97 2.87 10.10
N ALA A 55 15.24 3.71 9.39
CA ALA A 55 15.37 3.87 7.94
C ALA A 55 16.77 4.37 7.54
N SER A 56 17.31 5.37 8.22
CA SER A 56 18.62 5.97 7.89
C SER A 56 19.80 5.01 8.09
N ASN A 57 19.68 4.03 9.00
CA ASN A 57 20.72 3.05 9.31
C ASN A 57 20.37 1.62 8.88
N TRP A 58 19.23 1.45 8.20
CA TRP A 58 18.76 0.13 7.81
C TRP A 58 19.68 -0.49 6.76
N LYS A 59 20.12 -1.69 7.07
CA LYS A 59 20.73 -2.59 6.10
C LYS A 59 19.97 -3.91 6.14
N PHE A 60 19.65 -4.43 4.98
CA PHE A 60 19.01 -5.73 4.88
C PHE A 60 19.96 -6.80 5.44
N PRO A 61 19.49 -7.68 6.36
CA PRO A 61 20.36 -8.72 6.95
C PRO A 61 20.88 -9.68 5.87
N GLU A 62 22.19 -9.91 5.84
CA GLU A 62 22.83 -10.81 4.88
C GLU A 62 22.47 -12.29 5.15
N ASP A 63 22.14 -12.61 6.40
CA ASP A 63 21.76 -13.95 6.88
C ASP A 63 20.26 -14.23 6.80
N TRP A 64 19.46 -13.31 6.22
CA TRP A 64 18.03 -13.56 6.04
C TRP A 64 17.81 -14.66 5.00
N GLU A 65 17.04 -15.66 5.37
CA GLU A 65 16.70 -16.78 4.51
C GLU A 65 15.18 -16.96 4.36
N PHE A 66 14.76 -17.37 3.15
CA PHE A 66 13.38 -17.73 2.89
C PHE A 66 13.07 -19.08 3.54
N LYS A 67 12.15 -19.11 4.50
CA LYS A 67 11.83 -20.33 5.27
C LYS A 67 11.10 -21.36 4.40
N GLU A 68 11.52 -22.62 4.50
CA GLU A 68 10.91 -23.72 3.74
C GLU A 68 9.42 -23.90 4.08
N ASP A 69 9.01 -23.67 5.32
CA ASP A 69 7.60 -23.70 5.73
C ASP A 69 6.72 -22.68 4.99
N TRP A 70 7.26 -21.51 4.64
CA TRP A 70 6.55 -20.52 3.83
C TRP A 70 6.32 -21.05 2.41
N LYS A 71 7.32 -21.67 1.81
CA LYS A 71 7.22 -22.31 0.50
C LYS A 71 6.18 -23.42 0.48
N LEU A 72 6.17 -24.26 1.50
CA LEU A 72 5.16 -25.30 1.67
C LEU A 72 3.74 -24.72 1.84
N SER A 73 3.60 -23.64 2.59
CA SER A 73 2.32 -22.95 2.78
C SER A 73 1.80 -22.37 1.46
N ILE A 74 2.66 -21.71 0.70
CA ILE A 74 2.35 -21.20 -0.64
C ILE A 74 1.90 -22.35 -1.54
N LYS A 75 2.68 -23.43 -1.62
CA LYS A 75 2.36 -24.59 -2.42
C LYS A 75 1.00 -25.21 -2.05
N ARG A 76 0.72 -25.38 -0.76
CA ARG A 76 -0.57 -25.90 -0.26
C ARG A 76 -1.74 -24.98 -0.61
N PHE A 77 -1.54 -23.68 -0.50
CA PHE A 77 -2.57 -22.70 -0.82
C PHE A 77 -2.95 -22.77 -2.30
N PHE A 78 -1.99 -22.74 -3.21
CA PHE A 78 -2.25 -22.68 -4.64
C PHE A 78 -2.57 -24.03 -5.27
N SER A 79 -2.11 -25.15 -4.71
CA SER A 79 -2.43 -26.49 -5.23
C SER A 79 -3.92 -26.82 -5.26
N LYS A 80 -4.72 -26.18 -4.44
CA LYS A 80 -6.18 -26.37 -4.35
C LYS A 80 -6.98 -25.42 -5.25
N ARG A 81 -6.31 -24.51 -5.99
CA ARG A 81 -6.96 -23.40 -6.71
C ARG A 81 -6.41 -23.31 -8.13
N LYS A 82 -7.09 -23.95 -9.08
CA LYS A 82 -6.54 -24.12 -10.44
C LYS A 82 -6.85 -23.02 -11.45
N GLU A 83 -7.84 -22.14 -11.24
CA GLU A 83 -8.39 -21.31 -12.33
C GLU A 83 -8.79 -19.88 -11.93
N SER A 84 -8.10 -19.23 -11.00
CA SER A 84 -8.47 -17.88 -10.57
C SER A 84 -7.41 -16.86 -10.96
N ILE A 85 -7.83 -15.62 -11.19
CA ILE A 85 -6.92 -14.48 -11.30
C ILE A 85 -6.14 -14.37 -9.99
N ILE A 86 -4.83 -14.53 -10.08
CA ILE A 86 -3.96 -14.52 -8.92
C ILE A 86 -3.24 -13.19 -8.86
N SER A 87 -3.30 -12.52 -7.71
CA SER A 87 -2.47 -11.36 -7.42
C SER A 87 -1.56 -11.64 -6.24
N PHE A 88 -0.33 -11.18 -6.34
CA PHE A 88 0.65 -11.17 -5.26
C PHE A 88 0.83 -9.74 -4.80
N VAL A 89 0.34 -9.42 -3.62
CA VAL A 89 0.38 -8.06 -3.09
C VAL A 89 1.43 -7.98 -1.99
N PHE A 90 2.43 -7.14 -2.19
CA PHE A 90 3.45 -6.86 -1.20
C PHE A 90 3.15 -5.54 -0.53
N THR A 91 2.87 -5.60 0.74
CA THR A 91 2.55 -4.46 1.59
C THR A 91 3.11 -4.73 2.99
N GLY A 92 2.88 -3.89 3.96
CA GLY A 92 3.26 -4.21 5.33
C GLY A 92 3.25 -3.02 6.27
N ARG A 93 3.74 -3.30 7.47
CA ARG A 93 4.05 -2.31 8.48
C ARG A 93 5.44 -1.74 8.18
N GLY A 94 5.55 -0.72 7.47
CA GLY A 94 6.77 -0.21 6.91
C GLY A 94 6.66 -0.11 5.39
N ASP A 95 7.65 0.46 4.73
CA ASP A 95 7.62 0.56 3.29
C ASP A 95 8.21 -0.71 2.64
N PRO A 96 7.47 -1.39 1.75
CA PRO A 96 7.92 -2.60 1.06
C PRO A 96 9.26 -2.47 0.35
N LEU A 97 9.64 -1.27 -0.08
CA LEU A 97 10.88 -1.07 -0.82
C LEU A 97 12.14 -1.27 0.03
N PHE A 98 12.03 -1.30 1.36
CA PHE A 98 13.13 -1.72 2.24
C PHE A 98 13.38 -3.23 2.20
N TYR A 99 12.44 -4.02 1.63
CA TYR A 99 12.46 -5.49 1.67
C TYR A 99 12.54 -6.12 0.28
N ILE A 100 13.19 -5.45 -0.68
CA ILE A 100 13.34 -5.95 -2.05
C ILE A 100 13.86 -7.40 -2.12
N PRO A 101 14.85 -7.83 -1.32
CA PRO A 101 15.30 -9.23 -1.33
C PRO A 101 14.18 -10.22 -0.97
N VAL A 102 13.31 -9.86 -0.01
CA VAL A 102 12.15 -10.68 0.37
C VAL A 102 11.16 -10.79 -0.78
N ILE A 103 10.81 -9.66 -1.40
CA ILE A 103 9.90 -9.63 -2.56
C ILE A 103 10.41 -10.54 -3.67
N LYS A 104 11.71 -10.42 -3.99
CA LYS A 104 12.37 -11.25 -5.01
C LYS A 104 12.30 -12.74 -4.66
N ALA A 105 12.54 -13.09 -3.40
CA ALA A 105 12.48 -14.49 -2.94
C ALA A 105 11.06 -15.06 -3.08
N TYR A 106 10.02 -14.31 -2.69
CA TYR A 106 8.63 -14.74 -2.90
C TYR A 106 8.30 -14.91 -4.38
N MET A 107 8.65 -13.94 -5.22
CA MET A 107 8.40 -14.01 -6.66
C MET A 107 9.14 -15.18 -7.31
N GLN A 108 10.36 -15.50 -6.84
CA GLN A 108 11.10 -16.69 -7.30
C GLN A 108 10.37 -17.99 -6.91
N VAL A 109 9.88 -18.10 -5.68
CA VAL A 109 9.09 -19.26 -5.23
C VAL A 109 7.83 -19.43 -6.05
N TYR A 110 7.09 -18.36 -6.35
CA TYR A 110 5.91 -18.42 -7.22
C TYR A 110 6.27 -18.93 -8.61
N ARG A 111 7.38 -18.46 -9.18
CA ARG A 111 7.90 -18.90 -10.47
C ARG A 111 8.27 -20.37 -10.47
N ASP A 112 9.00 -20.82 -9.46
CA ASP A 112 9.46 -22.23 -9.29
C ASP A 112 8.27 -23.18 -9.13
N LEU A 113 7.17 -22.74 -8.54
CA LEU A 113 5.93 -23.49 -8.40
C LEU A 113 5.03 -23.41 -9.65
N GLY A 114 5.44 -22.68 -10.69
CA GLY A 114 4.65 -22.46 -11.90
C GLY A 114 3.40 -21.60 -11.69
N ILE A 115 3.35 -20.84 -10.58
CA ILE A 115 2.22 -19.99 -10.25
C ILE A 115 2.37 -18.68 -11.03
N LYS A 116 1.35 -18.37 -11.84
CA LYS A 116 1.28 -17.11 -12.59
C LYS A 116 0.33 -16.16 -11.91
N GLY A 117 0.72 -14.90 -11.80
CA GLY A 117 -0.13 -13.89 -11.17
C GLY A 117 0.37 -12.48 -11.46
N HIS A 118 -0.40 -11.52 -10.99
CA HIS A 118 -0.12 -10.09 -11.12
C HIS A 118 0.59 -9.61 -9.86
N GLY A 119 1.88 -9.28 -9.96
CA GLY A 119 2.69 -8.78 -8.85
C GLY A 119 2.43 -7.29 -8.61
N VAL A 120 2.09 -6.93 -7.38
CA VAL A 120 1.74 -5.57 -6.96
C VAL A 120 2.53 -5.19 -5.72
N ILE A 121 3.08 -3.99 -5.69
CA ILE A 121 3.70 -3.40 -4.50
C ILE A 121 2.92 -2.15 -4.11
N ASN A 122 2.49 -2.08 -2.84
CA ASN A 122 1.88 -0.87 -2.27
C ASN A 122 2.91 -0.13 -1.41
N THR A 123 3.29 1.08 -1.80
CA THR A 123 4.42 1.83 -1.22
C THR A 123 4.15 3.33 -1.15
N SER A 124 4.91 4.03 -0.32
CA SER A 124 5.01 5.51 -0.36
C SER A 124 5.63 6.03 -1.66
N GLY A 125 6.48 5.21 -2.27
CA GLY A 125 7.24 5.56 -3.46
C GLY A 125 8.53 6.35 -3.23
N SER A 126 8.83 6.74 -1.99
CA SER A 126 10.00 7.59 -1.66
C SER A 126 11.32 7.03 -2.16
N LEU A 127 11.52 5.72 -2.02
CA LEU A 127 12.75 5.02 -2.38
C LEU A 127 12.83 4.61 -3.85
N LEU A 128 11.78 4.81 -4.64
CA LEU A 128 11.76 4.36 -6.04
C LEU A 128 12.85 5.03 -6.87
N THR A 129 13.64 4.19 -7.54
CA THR A 129 14.59 4.57 -8.56
C THR A 129 14.31 3.80 -9.86
N LYS A 130 14.85 4.28 -10.98
CA LYS A 130 14.68 3.62 -12.26
C LYS A 130 15.27 2.21 -12.26
N ASP A 131 16.45 2.02 -11.69
CA ASP A 131 17.11 0.70 -11.60
C ASP A 131 16.32 -0.27 -10.74
N MET A 132 15.74 0.23 -9.64
CA MET A 132 14.85 -0.57 -8.80
C MET A 132 13.61 -1.03 -9.57
N LEU A 133 12.98 -0.16 -10.36
CA LEU A 133 11.81 -0.51 -11.18
C LEU A 133 12.15 -1.58 -12.22
N PHE A 134 13.28 -1.47 -12.92
CA PHE A 134 13.74 -2.52 -13.84
C PHE A 134 13.93 -3.84 -13.12
N SER A 135 14.62 -3.83 -11.99
CA SER A 135 14.84 -5.03 -11.19
C SER A 135 13.52 -5.68 -10.73
N LEU A 136 12.56 -4.89 -10.26
CA LEU A 136 11.24 -5.39 -9.84
C LEU A 136 10.46 -5.99 -11.00
N LYS A 137 10.48 -5.34 -12.16
CA LYS A 137 9.84 -5.82 -13.39
C LYS A 137 10.40 -7.18 -13.83
N ASP A 138 11.72 -7.37 -13.79
CA ASP A 138 12.38 -8.63 -14.13
C ASP A 138 11.97 -9.76 -13.19
N PHE A 139 11.64 -9.43 -11.94
CA PHE A 139 11.11 -10.39 -10.96
C PHE A 139 9.60 -10.63 -11.06
N GLY A 140 8.92 -9.95 -12.00
CA GLY A 140 7.50 -10.19 -12.27
C GLY A 140 6.55 -9.29 -11.50
N ILE A 141 7.03 -8.17 -10.96
CA ILE A 141 6.16 -7.09 -10.48
C ILE A 141 5.61 -6.35 -11.69
N ASN A 142 4.29 -6.19 -11.74
CA ASN A 142 3.59 -5.61 -12.88
C ASN A 142 3.03 -4.22 -12.57
N GLU A 143 2.78 -3.94 -11.29
CA GLU A 143 2.10 -2.72 -10.87
C GLU A 143 2.67 -2.19 -9.55
N ILE A 144 2.86 -0.89 -9.49
CA ILE A 144 3.15 -0.17 -8.24
C ILE A 144 1.93 0.67 -7.87
N VAL A 145 1.48 0.51 -6.64
CA VAL A 145 0.46 1.37 -6.04
C VAL A 145 1.16 2.37 -5.16
N ILE A 146 1.03 3.65 -5.47
CA ILE A 146 1.66 4.74 -4.70
C ILE A 146 0.64 5.42 -3.82
N ASN A 147 0.98 5.58 -2.53
CA ASN A 147 0.19 6.37 -1.59
C ASN A 147 0.76 7.80 -1.47
N PRO A 148 0.16 8.79 -2.14
CA PRO A 148 0.68 10.17 -2.13
C PRO A 148 0.52 10.87 -0.77
N LEU A 149 -0.40 10.41 0.09
CA LEU A 149 -0.55 10.97 1.44
C LEU A 149 0.74 10.82 2.26
N ALA A 150 1.49 9.73 2.05
CA ALA A 150 2.75 9.47 2.73
C ALA A 150 3.78 10.60 2.52
N SER A 151 3.77 11.24 1.35
CA SER A 151 4.65 12.35 0.96
C SER A 151 3.95 13.71 0.99
N ASN A 152 2.84 13.83 1.70
CA ASN A 152 2.00 15.02 1.69
C ASN A 152 1.65 15.48 0.25
N PHE A 153 1.25 14.52 -0.60
CA PHE A 153 0.91 14.70 -2.03
C PHE A 153 2.04 15.23 -2.93
N ASN A 154 3.30 15.00 -2.56
CA ASN A 154 4.49 15.43 -3.33
C ASN A 154 5.17 14.30 -4.12
N SER A 155 4.47 13.19 -4.43
CA SER A 155 5.05 12.00 -5.10
C SER A 155 4.79 11.92 -6.61
N TYR A 156 4.40 13.03 -7.26
CA TYR A 156 4.04 13.02 -8.69
C TYR A 156 5.20 12.64 -9.62
N ASP A 157 6.42 13.02 -9.27
CA ASP A 157 7.63 12.62 -9.98
C ASP A 157 7.82 11.09 -9.92
N LYS A 158 7.54 10.47 -8.79
CA LYS A 158 7.61 9.01 -8.59
C LYS A 158 6.51 8.29 -9.36
N ILE A 159 5.27 8.82 -9.33
CA ILE A 159 4.16 8.28 -10.14
C ILE A 159 4.52 8.34 -11.63
N SER A 160 5.06 9.47 -12.09
CA SER A 160 5.50 9.64 -13.47
C SER A 160 6.67 8.72 -13.85
N LEU A 161 7.60 8.49 -12.91
CA LEU A 161 8.71 7.57 -13.10
C LEU A 161 8.21 6.14 -13.28
N VAL A 162 7.31 5.67 -12.41
CA VAL A 162 6.74 4.32 -12.49
C VAL A 162 5.98 4.14 -13.79
N LYS A 163 5.14 5.13 -14.16
CA LYS A 163 4.31 5.05 -15.38
C LYS A 163 5.11 4.81 -16.67
N LYS A 164 6.34 5.27 -16.73
CA LYS A 164 7.22 5.04 -17.88
C LYS A 164 7.68 3.59 -18.01
N GLU A 165 7.70 2.84 -16.92
CA GLU A 165 8.31 1.51 -16.87
C GLU A 165 7.28 0.39 -16.68
N MET A 166 6.18 0.66 -15.95
CA MET A 166 5.13 -0.32 -15.64
C MET A 166 3.80 0.34 -15.30
N ASP A 167 2.79 -0.46 -14.95
CA ASP A 167 1.52 0.07 -14.49
C ASP A 167 1.68 0.78 -13.14
N VAL A 168 1.00 1.91 -12.99
CA VAL A 168 0.92 2.67 -11.74
C VAL A 168 -0.53 2.94 -11.38
N SER A 169 -0.87 2.66 -10.14
CA SER A 169 -2.13 3.07 -9.51
C SER A 169 -1.84 4.00 -8.34
N VAL A 170 -2.80 4.82 -7.99
CA VAL A 170 -2.72 5.71 -6.85
C VAL A 170 -3.73 5.23 -5.81
N GLU A 171 -3.29 5.06 -4.57
CA GLU A 171 -4.16 4.80 -3.44
C GLU A 171 -4.01 5.92 -2.42
N THR A 172 -5.14 6.48 -1.97
CA THR A 172 -5.14 7.49 -0.91
C THR A 172 -6.28 7.25 0.06
N PRO A 173 -5.99 7.31 1.37
CA PRO A 173 -7.04 7.27 2.37
C PRO A 173 -7.95 8.50 2.26
N LEU A 174 -9.24 8.26 2.41
CA LEU A 174 -10.23 9.33 2.50
C LEU A 174 -10.15 9.97 3.89
N ILE A 175 -9.59 11.17 3.93
CA ILE A 175 -9.52 12.00 5.14
C ILE A 175 -10.08 13.37 4.79
N PRO A 176 -11.04 13.93 5.56
CA PRO A 176 -11.65 15.23 5.28
C PRO A 176 -10.65 16.33 5.00
N HIS A 177 -9.63 16.40 5.85
CA HIS A 177 -8.54 17.37 5.74
C HIS A 177 -7.76 17.30 4.41
N CYS A 178 -7.73 16.14 3.75
CA CYS A 178 -7.05 15.93 2.49
C CYS A 178 -7.93 16.17 1.26
N ARG A 179 -9.20 16.54 1.43
CA ARG A 179 -10.15 16.71 0.35
C ARG A 179 -9.60 17.56 -0.79
N ASP A 180 -9.16 18.76 -0.50
CA ASP A 180 -8.67 19.69 -1.53
C ASP A 180 -7.39 19.20 -2.21
N ASN A 181 -6.50 18.54 -1.46
CA ASN A 181 -5.31 17.90 -2.02
C ASN A 181 -5.68 16.78 -2.98
N ILE A 182 -6.68 15.95 -2.63
CA ILE A 182 -7.17 14.89 -3.51
C ILE A 182 -7.77 15.50 -4.79
N PHE A 183 -8.63 16.51 -4.67
CA PHE A 183 -9.21 17.17 -5.85
C PHE A 183 -8.13 17.81 -6.75
N SER A 184 -7.13 18.44 -6.17
CA SER A 184 -6.00 19.02 -6.91
C SER A 184 -5.14 17.95 -7.60
N MET A 185 -5.06 16.76 -7.05
CA MET A 185 -4.33 15.62 -7.61
C MET A 185 -5.02 15.05 -8.86
N LEU A 186 -6.36 15.05 -8.94
CA LEU A 186 -7.10 14.36 -10.01
C LEU A 186 -6.63 14.70 -11.43
N PRO A 187 -6.51 16.00 -11.83
CA PRO A 187 -6.01 16.32 -13.17
C PRO A 187 -4.55 15.95 -13.37
N ILE A 188 -3.74 15.93 -12.33
CA ILE A 188 -2.31 15.60 -12.42
C ILE A 188 -2.16 14.11 -12.74
N ILE A 189 -2.87 13.24 -12.02
CA ILE A 189 -2.79 11.78 -12.25
C ILE A 189 -3.44 11.38 -13.59
N GLU A 190 -4.44 12.15 -14.07
CA GLU A 190 -4.97 11.99 -15.43
C GLU A 190 -3.90 12.26 -16.47
N ASN A 191 -3.17 13.38 -16.38
CA ASN A 191 -2.11 13.73 -17.30
C ASN A 191 -0.95 12.72 -17.29
N ILE A 192 -0.66 12.12 -16.14
CA ILE A 192 0.33 11.05 -16.01
C ILE A 192 -0.19 9.75 -16.66
N GLY A 193 -1.52 9.53 -16.66
CA GLY A 193 -2.17 8.35 -17.19
C GLY A 193 -2.09 7.18 -16.23
N VAL A 194 -2.43 7.38 -14.97
CA VAL A 194 -2.51 6.30 -13.97
C VAL A 194 -3.57 5.28 -14.38
N LYS A 195 -3.37 4.03 -13.94
CA LYS A 195 -4.27 2.93 -14.25
C LYS A 195 -5.55 2.99 -13.42
N ASN A 196 -5.43 3.29 -12.13
CA ASN A 196 -6.55 3.34 -11.20
C ASN A 196 -6.33 4.41 -10.12
N LEU A 197 -7.43 4.97 -9.61
CA LEU A 197 -7.48 5.69 -8.35
C LEU A 197 -8.25 4.85 -7.33
N ILE A 198 -7.61 4.53 -6.21
CA ILE A 198 -8.17 3.75 -5.11
C ILE A 198 -8.33 4.69 -3.93
N LEU A 199 -9.55 4.81 -3.46
CA LEU A 199 -9.91 5.60 -2.30
C LEU A 199 -10.22 4.63 -1.16
N SER A 200 -9.34 4.55 -0.17
CA SER A 200 -9.51 3.68 0.99
C SER A 200 -10.05 4.44 2.19
N PHE A 201 -10.86 3.80 3.03
CA PHE A 201 -11.21 4.37 4.31
C PHE A 201 -9.99 4.37 5.23
N ALA A 202 -9.73 5.49 5.89
CA ALA A 202 -8.68 5.57 6.88
C ALA A 202 -9.06 4.72 8.10
N GLU A 203 -8.24 3.71 8.40
CA GLU A 203 -8.43 2.82 9.54
C GLU A 203 -7.61 3.32 10.72
N LEU A 204 -8.27 3.41 11.88
CA LEU A 204 -7.66 3.84 13.13
C LEU A 204 -7.72 2.68 14.12
N TYR A 205 -6.63 1.95 14.23
CA TYR A 205 -6.57 0.71 15.03
C TYR A 205 -6.37 0.95 16.52
N SER A 206 -6.03 2.17 16.94
CA SER A 206 -5.74 2.46 18.35
C SER A 206 -6.07 3.89 18.73
N THR A 207 -6.09 4.16 20.03
CA THR A 207 -6.15 5.53 20.58
C THR A 207 -5.01 6.39 20.05
N ASN A 208 -3.81 5.83 19.86
CA ASN A 208 -2.67 6.54 19.30
C ASN A 208 -2.92 6.97 17.84
N GLY A 209 -3.52 6.10 17.02
CA GLY A 209 -3.92 6.44 15.64
C GLY A 209 -4.94 7.57 15.62
N VAL A 210 -5.94 7.54 16.52
CA VAL A 210 -6.92 8.65 16.67
C VAL A 210 -6.22 9.95 17.08
N ASN A 211 -5.34 9.89 18.07
CA ASN A 211 -4.61 11.07 18.54
C ASN A 211 -3.66 11.61 17.45
N LYS A 212 -3.05 10.76 16.66
CA LYS A 212 -2.20 11.17 15.54
C LYS A 212 -3.04 11.84 14.46
N MET A 213 -4.18 11.28 14.11
CA MET A 213 -5.11 11.89 13.17
C MET A 213 -5.59 13.26 13.66
N HIS A 214 -5.96 13.36 14.95
CA HIS A 214 -6.35 14.63 15.54
C HIS A 214 -5.23 15.68 15.45
N ARG A 215 -3.98 15.32 15.74
CA ARG A 215 -2.83 16.25 15.58
C ARG A 215 -2.62 16.65 14.12
N TYR A 216 -2.84 15.75 13.18
CA TYR A 216 -2.67 16.02 11.77
C TYR A 216 -3.77 16.92 11.21
N THR A 217 -5.02 16.70 11.59
CA THR A 217 -6.18 17.43 11.07
C THR A 217 -6.54 18.68 11.87
N GLY A 218 -6.11 18.77 13.13
CA GLY A 218 -6.56 19.79 14.09
C GLY A 218 -7.97 19.54 14.65
N GLU A 219 -8.66 18.50 14.20
CA GLU A 219 -10.03 18.18 14.56
C GLU A 219 -10.14 16.72 14.99
N SER A 220 -11.15 16.41 15.83
CA SER A 220 -11.48 15.02 16.12
C SER A 220 -12.21 14.41 14.94
N PRO A 221 -11.66 13.36 14.30
CA PRO A 221 -12.33 12.74 13.17
C PRO A 221 -13.67 12.12 13.61
N GLU A 222 -14.68 12.21 12.74
CA GLU A 222 -15.87 11.42 12.92
C GLU A 222 -15.52 9.93 12.71
N ILE A 223 -15.75 9.13 13.74
CA ILE A 223 -15.30 7.74 13.77
C ILE A 223 -16.51 6.81 13.73
N ILE A 224 -16.55 5.96 12.72
CA ILE A 224 -17.47 4.82 12.68
C ILE A 224 -16.78 3.61 13.29
N LYS A 225 -17.44 2.94 14.24
CA LYS A 225 -17.00 1.64 14.75
C LYS A 225 -17.73 0.52 14.02
N GLN A 226 -16.98 -0.35 13.37
CA GLN A 226 -17.51 -1.54 12.72
C GLN A 226 -16.60 -2.74 13.01
N ASN A 227 -17.18 -3.83 13.55
CA ASN A 227 -16.46 -5.07 13.87
C ASN A 227 -15.21 -4.86 14.75
N GLY A 228 -15.30 -3.94 15.72
CA GLY A 228 -14.19 -3.64 16.63
C GLY A 228 -13.11 -2.71 16.08
N MET A 229 -13.19 -2.33 14.82
CA MET A 229 -12.29 -1.37 14.18
C MET A 229 -12.94 0.01 14.10
N SER A 230 -12.10 1.04 14.14
CA SER A 230 -12.50 2.43 14.00
C SER A 230 -12.10 2.93 12.62
N PHE A 231 -13.02 3.61 11.93
CA PHE A 231 -12.78 4.20 10.61
C PHE A 231 -13.14 5.68 10.65
N VAL A 232 -12.43 6.48 9.87
CA VAL A 232 -12.90 7.83 9.56
C VAL A 232 -14.06 7.72 8.57
N ASP A 233 -15.23 8.27 8.91
CA ASP A 233 -16.36 8.26 7.98
C ASP A 233 -16.24 9.38 6.94
N ASP A 234 -15.95 8.98 5.72
CA ASP A 234 -15.75 9.89 4.62
C ASP A 234 -16.42 9.47 3.31
N LYS A 235 -17.52 8.72 3.45
CA LYS A 235 -18.33 8.31 2.30
C LYS A 235 -18.75 9.49 1.42
N LYS A 236 -18.98 10.67 2.02
CA LYS A 236 -19.39 11.88 1.31
C LYS A 236 -18.28 12.32 0.35
N ILE A 237 -17.04 12.43 0.82
CA ILE A 237 -15.91 12.86 -0.02
C ILE A 237 -15.65 11.84 -1.13
N GLY A 238 -15.69 10.55 -0.81
CA GLY A 238 -15.55 9.51 -1.84
C GLY A 238 -16.60 9.62 -2.95
N LYS A 239 -17.83 9.97 -2.60
CA LYS A 239 -18.90 10.21 -3.58
C LYS A 239 -18.63 11.47 -4.41
N GLU A 240 -18.27 12.58 -3.78
CA GLU A 240 -17.92 13.84 -4.45
C GLU A 240 -16.77 13.63 -5.45
N ILE A 241 -15.72 12.89 -5.08
CA ILE A 241 -14.60 12.58 -5.96
C ILE A 241 -15.06 11.76 -7.18
N LYS A 242 -15.89 10.73 -6.98
CA LYS A 242 -16.45 9.95 -8.10
C LYS A 242 -17.27 10.82 -9.04
N GLU A 243 -18.10 11.70 -8.52
CA GLU A 243 -18.91 12.63 -9.30
C GLU A 243 -18.04 13.58 -10.13
N GLU A 244 -16.96 14.12 -9.53
CA GLU A 244 -16.02 15.00 -10.25
C GLU A 244 -15.29 14.25 -11.37
N VAL A 245 -14.81 13.02 -11.10
CA VAL A 245 -14.13 12.18 -12.10
C VAL A 245 -15.06 11.90 -13.29
N LEU A 246 -16.32 11.56 -13.03
CA LEU A 246 -17.31 11.34 -14.07
C LEU A 246 -17.63 12.62 -14.85
N LYS A 247 -17.82 13.75 -14.16
CA LYS A 247 -18.09 15.06 -14.75
C LYS A 247 -16.95 15.52 -15.67
N LYS A 248 -15.72 15.34 -15.24
CA LYS A 248 -14.52 15.71 -16.02
C LYS A 248 -14.15 14.66 -17.06
N ARG A 249 -14.77 13.49 -17.06
CA ARG A 249 -14.51 12.36 -17.96
C ARG A 249 -13.04 11.91 -17.91
N TYR A 250 -12.45 11.85 -16.71
CA TYR A 250 -11.12 11.30 -16.54
C TYR A 250 -11.07 9.83 -16.95
N SER A 251 -9.94 9.40 -17.49
CA SER A 251 -9.78 8.08 -18.13
C SER A 251 -9.61 6.94 -17.12
N TYR A 252 -9.17 7.23 -15.89
CA TYR A 252 -8.95 6.22 -14.87
C TYR A 252 -10.23 5.91 -14.07
N PRO A 253 -10.49 4.64 -13.78
CA PRO A 253 -11.57 4.24 -12.87
C PRO A 253 -11.25 4.58 -11.42
N VAL A 254 -12.30 4.89 -10.64
CA VAL A 254 -12.21 5.18 -9.21
C VAL A 254 -12.87 4.06 -8.41
N TYR A 255 -12.12 3.46 -7.51
CA TYR A 255 -12.58 2.44 -6.58
C TYR A 255 -12.60 3.00 -5.17
N ILE A 256 -13.70 2.78 -4.43
CA ILE A 256 -13.80 3.08 -3.01
C ILE A 256 -13.77 1.74 -2.28
N THR A 257 -12.77 1.55 -1.45
CA THR A 257 -12.58 0.28 -0.74
C THR A 257 -12.44 0.53 0.76
N LYS A 258 -12.81 -0.48 1.56
CA LYS A 258 -12.31 -0.54 2.93
C LYS A 258 -10.86 -0.99 2.85
N ALA A 259 -9.95 -0.39 3.62
CA ALA A 259 -8.52 -0.68 3.57
C ALA A 259 -8.17 -2.17 3.76
N ASN A 260 -9.06 -2.95 4.37
CA ASN A 260 -8.92 -4.39 4.64
C ASN A 260 -9.52 -5.33 3.58
N ILE A 261 -9.90 -4.86 2.40
CA ILE A 261 -10.33 -5.77 1.31
C ILE A 261 -9.10 -6.44 0.66
N LEU A 262 -7.89 -6.02 1.05
CA LEU A 262 -6.63 -6.67 0.62
C LEU A 262 -6.17 -7.80 1.57
N ILE A 263 -7.01 -8.23 2.52
CA ILE A 263 -6.74 -9.35 3.42
C ILE A 263 -7.32 -10.64 2.87
#